data_6bf85f21d6369ffbe9461d8e6645492c
#
_entry.id   6bf85f21d6369ffbe9461d8e6645492c
#
_cell.length_a   1.000
_cell.length_b   1.000
_cell.length_c   1.000
_cell.angle_alpha   90.00
_cell.angle_beta   90.00
_cell.angle_gamma   90.00
#
_symmetry.space_group_name_H-M   'P 1'
#
loop_
_entity.id
_entity.type
_entity.pdbx_description
1 polymer ?
#
loop_
_entity_poly.entity_id
_entity_poly.type
_entity_poly.pdbx_seq_one_letter_code
_entity_poly.pdbx_strand_id
1 'polypeptide(L)'
;MKLIPILIAALLASPCFAQTPAQVFSGKDVSSQMSALIQKAKSTGDGGAKLGDYGSHAIQLSARAKSGGAEVHAHFDDIFVVTQGQATLITGGSLIDPKTGPNGESKGSGIRDGHSQLIQKGDIVNIPAGTPHQLKIDPGKVYASIVIKVREK
;
A
#
# COMPACT_ATOMS: atom_id res chain seq x y z
N MET A 1 -16.03 32.51 65.87
CA MET A 1 -16.20 32.40 64.41
C MET A 1 -15.51 31.12 63.92
N LYS A 2 -16.28 30.13 63.52
CA LYS A 2 -15.73 28.86 62.97
C LYS A 2 -15.71 28.97 61.45
N LEU A 3 -14.52 28.96 60.85
CA LEU A 3 -14.33 28.89 59.38
C LEU A 3 -14.60 27.46 58.88
N ILE A 4 -15.58 27.34 58.01
CA ILE A 4 -15.89 26.06 57.31
C ILE A 4 -15.04 26.04 56.03
N PRO A 5 -14.19 25.00 55.79
CA PRO A 5 -13.47 24.90 54.55
C PRO A 5 -14.43 24.47 53.41
N ILE A 6 -14.46 25.27 52.33
CA ILE A 6 -15.19 24.93 51.11
C ILE A 6 -14.27 23.95 50.31
N LEU A 7 -14.71 22.70 50.21
CA LEU A 7 -14.07 21.66 49.39
C LEU A 7 -14.51 21.88 47.95
N ILE A 8 -13.62 22.42 47.11
CA ILE A 8 -13.85 22.52 45.66
C ILE A 8 -13.54 21.17 45.04
N ALA A 9 -14.57 20.40 44.70
CA ALA A 9 -14.41 19.19 43.91
C ALA A 9 -14.12 19.55 42.42
N ALA A 10 -12.91 19.41 42.00
CA ALA A 10 -12.54 19.53 40.57
C ALA A 10 -13.12 18.34 39.82
N LEU A 11 -14.16 18.56 39.00
CA LEU A 11 -14.62 17.56 38.03
C LEU A 11 -13.57 17.42 36.94
N LEU A 12 -12.84 16.33 36.97
CA LEU A 12 -11.97 15.90 35.86
C LEU A 12 -12.88 15.39 34.72
N ALA A 13 -13.20 16.26 33.77
CA ALA A 13 -13.84 15.84 32.53
C ALA A 13 -12.84 14.98 31.73
N SER A 14 -13.07 13.66 31.71
CA SER A 14 -12.33 12.78 30.83
C SER A 14 -12.58 13.19 29.37
N PRO A 15 -11.54 13.34 28.53
CA PRO A 15 -11.75 13.66 27.13
C PRO A 15 -12.51 12.50 26.46
N CYS A 16 -13.73 12.77 26.03
CA CYS A 16 -14.50 11.86 25.22
C CYS A 16 -13.89 11.88 23.80
N PHE A 17 -13.02 10.95 23.50
CA PHE A 17 -12.54 10.76 22.12
C PHE A 17 -13.73 10.27 21.28
N ALA A 18 -14.22 11.12 20.38
CA ALA A 18 -15.21 10.70 19.40
C ALA A 18 -14.61 9.54 18.57
N GLN A 19 -15.19 8.35 18.72
CA GLN A 19 -14.78 7.18 17.96
C GLN A 19 -15.25 7.36 16.52
N THR A 20 -14.32 7.32 15.57
CA THR A 20 -14.65 7.30 14.15
C THR A 20 -15.19 5.91 13.79
N PRO A 21 -16.40 5.81 13.19
CA PRO A 21 -16.94 4.53 12.77
C PRO A 21 -16.00 3.80 11.81
N ALA A 22 -16.02 2.47 11.85
CA ALA A 22 -15.27 1.66 10.90
C ALA A 22 -15.77 1.91 9.47
N GLN A 23 -14.84 2.11 8.53
CA GLN A 23 -15.14 2.20 7.12
C GLN A 23 -15.11 0.80 6.49
N VAL A 24 -16.16 0.45 5.76
CA VAL A 24 -16.30 -0.83 5.08
C VAL A 24 -16.27 -0.60 3.57
N PHE A 25 -15.32 -1.23 2.90
CA PHE A 25 -15.31 -1.36 1.43
C PHE A 25 -15.99 -2.68 1.08
N SER A 26 -17.20 -2.63 0.52
CA SER A 26 -17.93 -3.86 0.22
C SER A 26 -17.18 -4.72 -0.80
N GLY A 27 -17.22 -6.05 -0.63
CA GLY A 27 -16.57 -6.96 -1.56
C GLY A 27 -17.09 -6.81 -3.00
N LYS A 28 -18.37 -6.44 -3.17
CA LYS A 28 -18.98 -6.15 -4.48
C LYS A 28 -18.33 -4.93 -5.14
N ASP A 29 -18.17 -3.83 -4.38
CA ASP A 29 -17.61 -2.59 -4.92
C ASP A 29 -16.11 -2.74 -5.22
N VAL A 30 -15.36 -3.39 -4.32
CA VAL A 30 -13.94 -3.71 -4.55
C VAL A 30 -13.76 -4.57 -5.79
N SER A 31 -14.57 -5.62 -5.96
CA SER A 31 -14.50 -6.50 -7.13
C SER A 31 -14.88 -5.78 -8.43
N SER A 32 -15.89 -4.90 -8.41
CA SER A 32 -16.29 -4.10 -9.55
C SER A 32 -15.20 -3.13 -9.98
N GLN A 33 -14.62 -2.37 -9.02
CA GLN A 33 -13.52 -1.45 -9.29
C GLN A 33 -12.28 -2.21 -9.80
N MET A 34 -11.91 -3.33 -9.18
CA MET A 34 -10.78 -4.14 -9.64
C MET A 34 -10.97 -4.62 -11.07
N SER A 35 -12.18 -5.07 -11.44
CA SER A 35 -12.50 -5.49 -12.80
C SER A 35 -12.30 -4.37 -13.81
N ALA A 36 -12.74 -3.15 -13.49
CA ALA A 36 -12.52 -1.97 -14.33
C ALA A 36 -11.03 -1.63 -14.47
N LEU A 37 -10.25 -1.71 -13.37
CA LEU A 37 -8.80 -1.48 -13.39
C LEU A 37 -8.05 -2.51 -14.22
N ILE A 38 -8.48 -3.78 -14.19
CA ILE A 38 -7.91 -4.84 -15.02
C ILE A 38 -8.16 -4.55 -16.52
N GLN A 39 -9.37 -4.12 -16.91
CA GLN A 39 -9.63 -3.73 -18.28
C GLN A 39 -8.78 -2.53 -18.71
N LYS A 40 -8.66 -1.53 -17.84
CA LYS A 40 -7.75 -0.39 -18.07
C LYS A 40 -6.31 -0.88 -18.25
N ALA A 41 -5.80 -1.72 -17.35
CA ALA A 41 -4.44 -2.24 -17.43
C ALA A 41 -4.15 -2.98 -18.73
N LYS A 42 -5.12 -3.76 -19.26
CA LYS A 42 -4.98 -4.42 -20.57
C LYS A 42 -4.76 -3.44 -21.72
N SER A 43 -5.31 -2.25 -21.66
CA SER A 43 -5.15 -1.22 -22.72
C SER A 43 -3.96 -0.30 -22.48
N THR A 44 -3.67 0.09 -21.24
CA THR A 44 -2.63 1.08 -20.91
C THR A 44 -1.34 0.46 -20.34
N GLY A 45 -1.42 -0.75 -19.79
CA GLY A 45 -0.33 -1.45 -19.09
C GLY A 45 -0.55 -1.54 -17.58
N ASP A 46 -1.23 -0.56 -16.98
CA ASP A 46 -1.51 -0.52 -15.55
C ASP A 46 -2.83 0.19 -15.23
N GLY A 47 -3.32 0.00 -14.01
CA GLY A 47 -4.47 0.67 -13.45
C GLY A 47 -4.38 0.68 -11.92
N GLY A 48 -4.74 1.78 -11.30
CA GLY A 48 -4.75 1.92 -9.85
C GLY A 48 -5.88 2.81 -9.36
N ALA A 49 -6.34 2.57 -8.13
CA ALA A 49 -7.31 3.41 -7.43
C ALA A 49 -7.01 3.41 -5.92
N LYS A 50 -7.07 4.58 -5.29
CA LYS A 50 -6.98 4.70 -3.84
C LYS A 50 -8.37 4.50 -3.25
N LEU A 51 -8.52 3.58 -2.30
CA LEU A 51 -9.74 3.36 -1.54
C LEU A 51 -9.79 4.27 -0.30
N GLY A 52 -8.67 4.44 0.39
CA GLY A 52 -8.59 5.27 1.58
C GLY A 52 -7.16 5.67 1.93
N ASP A 53 -7.02 6.78 2.66
CA ASP A 53 -5.77 7.28 3.22
C ASP A 53 -6.03 7.77 4.64
N TYR A 54 -5.35 7.17 5.61
CA TYR A 54 -5.63 7.33 7.04
C TYR A 54 -4.45 7.96 7.79
N GLY A 55 -3.49 8.51 7.06
CA GLY A 55 -2.26 9.06 7.65
C GLY A 55 -1.24 7.98 8.04
N SER A 56 -1.62 7.01 8.85
CA SER A 56 -0.75 5.87 9.23
C SER A 56 -0.64 4.82 8.12
N HIS A 57 -1.65 4.70 7.27
CA HIS A 57 -1.68 3.73 6.16
C HIS A 57 -2.62 4.19 5.05
N ALA A 58 -2.44 3.65 3.86
CA ALA A 58 -3.34 3.82 2.74
C ALA A 58 -3.73 2.45 2.16
N ILE A 59 -4.96 2.33 1.63
CA ILE A 59 -5.46 1.13 0.97
C ILE A 59 -5.70 1.48 -0.50
N GLN A 60 -5.15 0.67 -1.41
CA GLN A 60 -5.20 0.90 -2.84
C GLN A 60 -5.53 -0.39 -3.59
N LEU A 61 -6.11 -0.24 -4.77
CA LEU A 61 -6.25 -1.30 -5.75
C LEU A 61 -5.19 -1.12 -6.84
N SER A 62 -4.56 -2.19 -7.27
CA SER A 62 -3.56 -2.19 -8.33
C SER A 62 -3.83 -3.32 -9.32
N ALA A 63 -3.75 -3.01 -10.62
CA ALA A 63 -3.78 -3.99 -11.69
C ALA A 63 -2.67 -3.70 -12.69
N ARG A 64 -2.01 -4.75 -13.21
CA ARG A 64 -0.92 -4.64 -14.18
C ARG A 64 -1.08 -5.67 -15.28
N ALA A 65 -0.86 -5.25 -16.52
CA ALA A 65 -0.73 -6.11 -17.70
C ALA A 65 0.64 -5.94 -18.39
N LYS A 66 1.48 -5.05 -17.84
CA LYS A 66 2.89 -4.87 -18.24
C LYS A 66 3.76 -4.73 -16.99
N SER A 67 5.02 -5.11 -17.13
CA SER A 67 6.04 -4.89 -16.10
C SER A 67 6.16 -3.41 -15.77
N GLY A 68 6.26 -3.09 -14.49
CA GLY A 68 6.56 -1.75 -14.00
C GLY A 68 8.07 -1.48 -13.95
N GLY A 69 8.47 -0.24 -13.67
CA GLY A 69 9.80 0.12 -13.22
C GLY A 69 10.08 -0.46 -11.83
N ALA A 70 11.33 -0.39 -11.41
CA ALA A 70 11.71 -0.67 -10.04
C ALA A 70 11.48 0.56 -9.15
N GLU A 71 11.14 0.33 -7.89
CA GLU A 71 10.88 1.40 -6.93
C GLU A 71 11.38 1.07 -5.53
N VAL A 72 11.61 2.12 -4.74
CA VAL A 72 11.92 2.06 -3.30
C VAL A 72 11.09 3.12 -2.61
N HIS A 73 10.37 2.72 -1.58
CA HIS A 73 9.65 3.62 -0.69
C HIS A 73 10.44 3.76 0.62
N ALA A 74 11.02 4.93 0.89
CA ALA A 74 11.86 5.10 2.08
C ALA A 74 11.09 5.03 3.39
N HIS A 75 9.77 5.32 3.36
CA HIS A 75 8.97 5.51 4.57
C HIS A 75 7.66 4.68 4.57
N PHE A 76 7.56 3.67 3.71
CA PHE A 76 6.38 2.84 3.64
C PHE A 76 6.75 1.38 3.44
N ASP A 77 6.16 0.52 4.25
CA ASP A 77 6.01 -0.90 3.91
C ASP A 77 4.90 -1.05 2.88
N ASP A 78 5.10 -1.94 1.92
CA ASP A 78 4.05 -2.36 1.00
C ASP A 78 3.58 -3.77 1.35
N ILE A 79 2.29 -3.92 1.64
CA ILE A 79 1.66 -5.22 1.82
C ILE A 79 0.77 -5.49 0.61
N PHE A 80 1.09 -6.54 -0.17
CA PHE A 80 0.26 -6.98 -1.29
C PHE A 80 -0.60 -8.17 -0.88
N VAL A 81 -1.90 -8.07 -1.14
CA VAL A 81 -2.82 -9.20 -1.13
C VAL A 81 -3.17 -9.50 -2.59
N VAL A 82 -2.60 -10.57 -3.13
CA VAL A 82 -2.77 -10.90 -4.56
C VAL A 82 -4.16 -11.44 -4.79
N THR A 83 -4.96 -10.74 -5.58
CA THR A 83 -6.37 -11.08 -5.81
C THR A 83 -6.59 -11.80 -7.15
N GLN A 84 -5.70 -11.57 -8.13
CA GLN A 84 -5.81 -12.21 -9.45
C GLN A 84 -4.46 -12.34 -10.15
N GLY A 85 -4.29 -13.45 -10.89
CA GLY A 85 -3.15 -13.72 -11.75
C GLY A 85 -1.88 -14.01 -10.98
N GLN A 86 -0.74 -13.72 -11.60
CA GLN A 86 0.59 -13.94 -11.07
C GLN A 86 1.57 -12.89 -11.60
N ALA A 87 2.68 -12.70 -10.88
CA ALA A 87 3.79 -11.85 -11.28
C ALA A 87 5.10 -12.44 -10.75
N THR A 88 6.23 -12.12 -11.37
CA THR A 88 7.53 -12.30 -10.75
C THR A 88 7.85 -11.03 -9.96
N LEU A 89 7.93 -11.15 -8.65
CA LEU A 89 8.41 -10.09 -7.77
C LEU A 89 9.93 -10.19 -7.64
N ILE A 90 10.63 -9.11 -7.91
CA ILE A 90 12.07 -8.97 -7.67
C ILE A 90 12.25 -8.03 -6.48
N THR A 91 13.01 -8.45 -5.46
CA THR A 91 13.26 -7.66 -4.24
C THR A 91 14.73 -7.62 -3.88
N GLY A 92 15.14 -6.56 -3.16
CA GLY A 92 16.54 -6.35 -2.75
C GLY A 92 17.44 -5.92 -3.91
N GLY A 93 18.74 -6.11 -3.75
CA GLY A 93 19.71 -5.63 -4.74
C GLY A 93 19.79 -4.11 -4.83
N SER A 94 20.02 -3.58 -6.02
CA SER A 94 20.20 -2.14 -6.27
C SER A 94 19.39 -1.68 -7.48
N LEU A 95 18.82 -0.48 -7.41
CA LEU A 95 18.14 0.14 -8.56
C LEU A 95 19.13 0.42 -9.69
N ILE A 96 18.71 0.18 -10.92
CA ILE A 96 19.41 0.60 -12.14
C ILE A 96 18.90 1.99 -12.53
N ASP A 97 19.80 2.94 -12.78
CA ASP A 97 19.51 4.35 -13.13
C ASP A 97 18.55 5.02 -12.13
N PRO A 98 18.87 5.04 -10.82
CA PRO A 98 17.97 5.53 -9.80
C PRO A 98 17.71 7.04 -9.95
N LYS A 99 16.44 7.43 -9.77
CA LYS A 99 15.99 8.82 -9.64
C LYS A 99 15.21 8.93 -8.35
N THR A 100 15.76 9.70 -7.40
CA THR A 100 15.10 9.96 -6.12
C THR A 100 14.26 11.22 -6.22
N GLY A 101 12.99 11.08 -5.90
CA GLY A 101 12.02 12.16 -5.82
C GLY A 101 11.87 12.69 -4.38
N PRO A 102 10.91 13.60 -4.16
CA PRO A 102 10.58 14.08 -2.83
C PRO A 102 10.11 12.92 -1.94
N ASN A 103 10.26 13.08 -0.62
CA ASN A 103 9.82 12.10 0.39
C ASN A 103 10.51 10.72 0.32
N GLY A 104 11.74 10.64 -0.26
CA GLY A 104 12.49 9.39 -0.30
C GLY A 104 11.97 8.33 -1.28
N GLU A 105 11.04 8.69 -2.15
CA GLU A 105 10.58 7.82 -3.24
C GLU A 105 11.68 7.74 -4.32
N SER A 106 12.17 6.54 -4.60
CA SER A 106 13.16 6.31 -5.65
C SER A 106 12.61 5.37 -6.71
N LYS A 107 12.90 5.67 -7.98
CA LYS A 107 12.51 4.85 -9.12
C LYS A 107 13.73 4.52 -9.96
N GLY A 108 13.71 3.32 -10.58
CA GLY A 108 14.77 2.87 -11.48
C GLY A 108 14.21 2.11 -12.68
N SER A 109 15.04 1.88 -13.68
CA SER A 109 14.69 1.09 -14.87
C SER A 109 14.60 -0.41 -14.57
N GLY A 110 15.25 -0.88 -13.51
CA GLY A 110 15.27 -2.27 -13.06
C GLY A 110 16.03 -2.45 -11.76
N ILE A 111 16.23 -3.71 -11.38
CA ILE A 111 17.01 -4.11 -10.21
C ILE A 111 18.18 -4.99 -10.66
N ARG A 112 19.39 -4.71 -10.13
CA ARG A 112 20.58 -5.55 -10.24
C ARG A 112 20.74 -6.37 -8.97
N ASP A 113 21.08 -7.64 -9.09
CA ASP A 113 21.35 -8.57 -7.98
C ASP A 113 20.17 -8.73 -7.00
N GLY A 114 18.94 -8.59 -7.50
CA GLY A 114 17.73 -8.81 -6.73
C GLY A 114 17.33 -10.29 -6.69
N HIS A 115 16.59 -10.67 -5.65
CA HIS A 115 15.97 -11.99 -5.51
C HIS A 115 14.63 -12.02 -6.25
N SER A 116 14.43 -13.01 -7.11
CA SER A 116 13.20 -13.20 -7.89
C SER A 116 12.32 -14.28 -7.27
N GLN A 117 11.05 -13.99 -7.09
CA GLN A 117 10.06 -14.92 -6.55
C GLN A 117 8.74 -14.81 -7.33
N LEU A 118 8.15 -15.95 -7.69
CA LEU A 118 6.78 -15.98 -8.22
C LEU A 118 5.79 -15.69 -7.10
N ILE A 119 4.88 -14.76 -7.34
CA ILE A 119 3.73 -14.48 -6.49
C ILE A 119 2.45 -14.66 -7.29
N GLN A 120 1.40 -15.20 -6.66
CA GLN A 120 0.18 -15.57 -7.34
C GLN A 120 -1.06 -15.33 -6.48
N LYS A 121 -2.24 -15.44 -7.09
CA LYS A 121 -3.52 -15.27 -6.39
C LYS A 121 -3.57 -16.07 -5.08
N GLY A 122 -3.89 -15.36 -3.99
CA GLY A 122 -3.96 -15.86 -2.62
C GLY A 122 -2.73 -15.55 -1.79
N ASP A 123 -1.59 -15.20 -2.42
CA ASP A 123 -0.38 -14.85 -1.68
C ASP A 123 -0.53 -13.50 -0.98
N ILE A 124 0.13 -13.38 0.17
CA ILE A 124 0.35 -12.13 0.89
C ILE A 124 1.84 -11.88 0.92
N VAL A 125 2.23 -10.68 0.49
CA VAL A 125 3.63 -10.25 0.41
C VAL A 125 3.82 -9.05 1.32
N ASN A 126 4.88 -9.04 2.12
CA ASN A 126 5.33 -7.86 2.86
C ASN A 126 6.67 -7.39 2.30
N ILE A 127 6.74 -6.14 1.86
CA ILE A 127 7.95 -5.49 1.36
C ILE A 127 8.28 -4.36 2.33
N PRO A 128 9.31 -4.51 3.18
CA PRO A 128 9.70 -3.47 4.13
C PRO A 128 10.15 -2.18 3.45
N ALA A 129 9.96 -1.06 4.12
CA ALA A 129 10.47 0.25 3.70
C ALA A 129 11.97 0.15 3.37
N GLY A 130 12.41 0.94 2.40
CA GLY A 130 13.78 0.92 1.91
C GLY A 130 14.16 -0.27 1.02
N THR A 131 13.26 -1.25 0.82
CA THR A 131 13.54 -2.43 -0.02
C THR A 131 13.28 -2.13 -1.49
N PRO A 132 14.30 -2.20 -2.38
CA PRO A 132 14.09 -2.15 -3.81
C PRO A 132 13.16 -3.28 -4.26
N HIS A 133 12.15 -2.96 -5.07
CA HIS A 133 11.24 -3.98 -5.58
C HIS A 133 10.71 -3.65 -6.97
N GLN A 134 10.35 -4.69 -7.72
CA GLN A 134 9.82 -4.60 -9.07
C GLN A 134 8.87 -5.76 -9.36
N LEU A 135 7.73 -5.46 -9.97
CA LEU A 135 6.84 -6.47 -10.53
C LEU A 135 7.10 -6.67 -12.02
N LYS A 136 7.41 -7.89 -12.41
CA LYS A 136 7.51 -8.34 -13.80
C LYS A 136 6.26 -9.12 -14.17
N ILE A 137 5.62 -8.71 -15.25
CA ILE A 137 4.40 -9.34 -15.78
C ILE A 137 4.74 -9.96 -17.13
N ASP A 138 4.49 -11.25 -17.28
CA ASP A 138 4.70 -11.96 -18.54
C ASP A 138 3.74 -11.42 -19.62
N PRO A 139 4.16 -11.41 -20.88
CA PRO A 139 3.30 -11.00 -21.98
C PRO A 139 1.95 -11.75 -22.00
N GLY A 140 0.87 -10.99 -22.14
CA GLY A 140 -0.49 -11.54 -22.16
C GLY A 140 -1.07 -11.93 -20.79
N LYS A 141 -0.30 -11.82 -19.70
CA LYS A 141 -0.80 -12.06 -18.34
C LYS A 141 -1.30 -10.78 -17.70
N VAL A 142 -2.10 -10.94 -16.66
CA VAL A 142 -2.60 -9.85 -15.82
C VAL A 142 -2.37 -10.22 -14.36
N TYR A 143 -1.95 -9.26 -13.58
CA TYR A 143 -1.80 -9.34 -12.13
C TYR A 143 -2.66 -8.27 -11.48
N ALA A 144 -3.30 -8.58 -10.35
CA ALA A 144 -4.02 -7.60 -9.55
C ALA A 144 -3.87 -7.90 -8.06
N SER A 145 -3.77 -6.82 -7.27
CA SER A 145 -3.63 -6.89 -5.81
C SER A 145 -4.35 -5.73 -5.11
N ILE A 146 -4.72 -5.98 -3.86
CA ILE A 146 -4.92 -4.91 -2.89
C ILE A 146 -3.54 -4.57 -2.33
N VAL A 147 -3.20 -3.29 -2.31
CA VAL A 147 -1.93 -2.79 -1.75
C VAL A 147 -2.25 -1.96 -0.52
N ILE A 148 -1.64 -2.33 0.60
CA ILE A 148 -1.72 -1.55 1.84
C ILE A 148 -0.33 -0.96 2.06
N LYS A 149 -0.24 0.37 1.98
CA LYS A 149 0.99 1.11 2.31
C LYS A 149 0.93 1.51 3.77
N VAL A 150 1.85 0.99 4.58
CA VAL A 150 1.94 1.29 6.01
C VAL A 150 3.10 2.26 6.22
N ARG A 151 2.81 3.41 6.82
CA ARG A 151 3.85 4.41 7.10
C ARG A 151 4.72 3.96 8.26
N GLU A 152 6.03 3.95 8.06
CA GLU A 152 6.98 3.79 9.16
C GLU A 152 6.95 5.02 10.10
N LYS A 153 7.21 4.78 11.38
CA LYS A 153 7.23 5.81 12.43
C LYS A 153 8.52 6.61 12.45
#